data_778d4642c822b4593a0950b7e5127e1c
#
_entry.id   778d4642c822b4593a0950b7e5127e1c
#
_cell.length_a   1.000
_cell.length_b   1.000
_cell.length_c   1.000
_cell.angle_alpha   90.00
_cell.angle_beta   90.00
_cell.angle_gamma   90.00
#
_symmetry.space_group_name_H-M   'P 1'
#
loop_
_entity.id
_entity.type
_entity.pdbx_description
1 polymer ?
#
loop_
_entity_poly.entity_id
_entity_poly.type
_entity_poly.pdbx_seq_one_letter_code
_entity_poly.pdbx_strand_id
1 'polypeptide(L)'
;MSTSSTAKLPDGNELYFTDSGPVPNSNDYTTLLIFHGSSFHGCFCTRSLLHSFAAAHNFRTINVNRKDYPGSTKYADAELEDLKNGRLIFLERLGTLVAYLIDYFIQEGNVPKVNGDRSAGGIVPVGWSMGTATMMALFSNPALIPKEVSRDLLEQYVRDIILYDPPHLSFGYEVPKGHNTYVPWTDPDCKTGEERYKAFNGWVSSYFDEPDGWAGDISALDMRKRTERATMNSWTSEEMAAICDAQAAVRSELPMCANSVYLLAH
;
A
#
# COMPACT_ATOMS: atom_id res chain seq x y z
N MET A 1 21.69 -2.97 9.73
CA MET A 1 21.63 -2.88 8.25
C MET A 1 20.34 -3.52 7.82
N SER A 2 19.57 -2.90 6.95
CA SER A 2 18.37 -3.51 6.38
C SER A 2 18.76 -4.65 5.42
N THR A 3 17.95 -5.69 5.40
CA THR A 3 18.09 -6.82 4.47
C THR A 3 16.95 -6.79 3.45
N SER A 4 17.12 -7.49 2.34
CA SER A 4 16.04 -7.74 1.39
C SER A 4 15.89 -9.23 1.16
N SER A 5 14.66 -9.69 0.98
CA SER A 5 14.33 -11.09 0.75
C SER A 5 12.98 -11.22 0.03
N THR A 6 12.57 -12.45 -0.19
CA THR A 6 11.28 -12.78 -0.84
C THR A 6 10.53 -13.78 0.04
N ALA A 7 9.30 -13.41 0.42
CA ALA A 7 8.38 -14.31 1.10
C ALA A 7 7.73 -15.23 0.05
N LYS A 8 7.95 -16.55 0.19
CA LYS A 8 7.32 -17.58 -0.64
C LYS A 8 6.07 -18.06 0.08
N LEU A 9 4.92 -17.82 -0.53
CA LEU A 9 3.62 -18.09 0.09
C LEU A 9 3.04 -19.44 -0.37
N PRO A 10 2.17 -20.08 0.42
CA PRO A 10 1.60 -21.40 0.11
C PRO A 10 0.81 -21.47 -1.21
N ASP A 11 0.23 -20.36 -1.64
CA ASP A 11 -0.51 -20.22 -2.90
C ASP A 11 0.38 -20.03 -4.14
N GLY A 12 1.70 -20.10 -3.98
CA GLY A 12 2.69 -19.94 -5.04
C GLY A 12 3.04 -18.48 -5.34
N ASN A 13 2.46 -17.51 -4.66
CA ASN A 13 2.88 -16.12 -4.78
C ASN A 13 4.21 -15.89 -4.05
N GLU A 14 5.03 -15.03 -4.60
CA GLU A 14 6.27 -14.55 -4.01
C GLU A 14 6.19 -13.03 -3.86
N LEU A 15 6.49 -12.51 -2.68
CA LEU A 15 6.49 -11.08 -2.41
C LEU A 15 7.86 -10.62 -1.91
N TYR A 16 8.47 -9.72 -2.66
CA TYR A 16 9.72 -9.06 -2.25
C TYR A 16 9.46 -8.11 -1.09
N PHE A 17 10.37 -8.07 -0.15
CA PHE A 17 10.32 -7.14 0.97
C PHE A 17 11.71 -6.68 1.40
N THR A 18 11.75 -5.54 2.08
CA THR A 18 12.91 -5.06 2.82
C THR A 18 12.59 -5.03 4.30
N ASP A 19 13.56 -5.30 5.16
CA ASP A 19 13.38 -5.54 6.58
C ASP A 19 14.51 -4.89 7.39
N SER A 20 14.15 -4.12 8.41
CA SER A 20 15.11 -3.55 9.36
C SER A 20 15.75 -4.61 10.29
N GLY A 21 15.18 -5.81 10.32
CA GLY A 21 15.50 -6.86 11.27
C GLY A 21 14.87 -6.69 12.65
N PRO A 22 14.95 -7.74 13.47
CA PRO A 22 14.54 -7.68 14.88
C PRO A 22 15.25 -6.55 15.65
N VAL A 23 14.57 -5.94 16.61
CA VAL A 23 15.16 -4.88 17.43
C VAL A 23 16.17 -5.49 18.40
N PRO A 24 17.44 -5.07 18.39
CA PRO A 24 18.46 -5.62 19.28
C PRO A 24 18.08 -5.47 20.75
N ASN A 25 18.28 -6.52 21.52
CA ASN A 25 18.00 -6.57 22.98
C ASN A 25 16.52 -6.29 23.36
N SER A 26 15.59 -6.44 22.42
CA SER A 26 14.15 -6.34 22.67
C SER A 26 13.47 -7.67 22.35
N ASN A 27 12.53 -8.08 23.20
CA ASN A 27 11.68 -9.24 23.02
C ASN A 27 10.18 -8.90 22.94
N ASP A 28 9.88 -7.59 22.87
CA ASP A 28 8.53 -7.03 22.84
C ASP A 28 8.36 -5.95 21.76
N TYR A 29 9.31 -5.85 20.82
CA TYR A 29 9.21 -4.88 19.72
C TYR A 29 7.97 -5.12 18.85
N THR A 30 7.44 -4.05 18.27
CA THR A 30 6.33 -4.12 17.33
C THR A 30 6.84 -4.13 15.89
N THR A 31 6.28 -5.01 15.07
CA THR A 31 6.60 -5.09 13.64
C THR A 31 5.58 -4.32 12.81
N LEU A 32 6.00 -3.27 12.11
CA LEU A 32 5.20 -2.56 11.12
C LEU A 32 5.34 -3.26 9.77
N LEU A 33 4.26 -3.89 9.28
CA LEU A 33 4.19 -4.55 7.99
C LEU A 33 3.54 -3.59 6.98
N ILE A 34 4.35 -2.96 6.13
CA ILE A 34 3.94 -1.80 5.34
C ILE A 34 3.64 -2.18 3.90
N PHE A 35 2.41 -1.86 3.45
CA PHE A 35 1.95 -1.96 2.07
C PHE A 35 1.97 -0.57 1.45
N HIS A 36 2.83 -0.37 0.45
CA HIS A 36 3.02 0.92 -0.23
C HIS A 36 1.81 1.35 -1.06
N GLY A 37 1.77 2.64 -1.41
CA GLY A 37 0.76 3.23 -2.27
C GLY A 37 0.97 2.95 -3.76
N SER A 38 0.22 3.64 -4.61
CA SER A 38 0.32 3.53 -6.05
C SER A 38 1.59 4.17 -6.58
N SER A 39 2.18 3.61 -7.63
CA SER A 39 3.38 4.11 -8.31
C SER A 39 4.69 3.91 -7.55
N PHE A 40 4.73 4.22 -6.25
CA PHE A 40 5.93 4.16 -5.41
C PHE A 40 5.97 2.82 -4.68
N HIS A 41 7.07 2.07 -4.80
CA HIS A 41 7.21 0.77 -4.16
C HIS A 41 8.12 0.78 -2.92
N GLY A 42 8.32 -0.39 -2.28
CA GLY A 42 8.99 -0.52 -0.99
C GLY A 42 10.41 0.06 -0.93
N CYS A 43 11.12 0.16 -2.06
CA CYS A 43 12.43 0.82 -2.09
C CYS A 43 12.36 2.33 -1.75
N PHE A 44 11.22 2.99 -1.95
CA PHE A 44 11.01 4.35 -1.47
C PHE A 44 11.16 4.46 0.05
N CYS A 45 10.55 3.52 0.78
CA CYS A 45 10.65 3.47 2.24
C CYS A 45 12.05 3.10 2.75
N THR A 46 12.87 2.35 1.98
CA THR A 46 14.25 2.01 2.37
C THR A 46 15.21 3.17 2.19
N ARG A 47 15.00 4.03 1.19
CA ARG A 47 15.70 5.31 1.07
C ARG A 47 15.20 6.31 2.10
N SER A 48 13.96 6.17 2.59
CA SER A 48 13.51 6.89 3.78
C SER A 48 14.30 6.39 4.98
N LEU A 49 14.59 7.28 5.90
CA LEU A 49 15.29 6.97 7.16
C LEU A 49 14.46 6.07 8.09
N LEU A 50 13.29 5.55 7.63
CA LEU A 50 12.35 4.79 8.45
C LEU A 50 13.00 3.58 9.10
N HIS A 51 13.71 2.74 8.33
CA HIS A 51 14.42 1.58 8.88
C HIS A 51 15.47 1.97 9.92
N SER A 52 16.15 3.10 9.74
CA SER A 52 17.19 3.55 10.65
C SER A 52 16.65 4.11 11.96
N PHE A 53 15.45 4.71 11.95
CA PHE A 53 14.82 5.25 13.15
C PHE A 53 13.99 4.21 13.91
N ALA A 54 13.47 3.19 13.25
CA ALA A 54 12.52 2.26 13.81
C ALA A 54 13.04 1.58 15.08
N ALA A 55 14.26 1.05 15.07
CA ALA A 55 14.84 0.33 16.20
C ALA A 55 14.98 1.20 17.47
N ALA A 56 15.27 2.50 17.31
CA ALA A 56 15.37 3.43 18.44
C ALA A 56 14.04 3.64 19.17
N HIS A 57 12.92 3.30 18.52
CA HIS A 57 11.56 3.41 19.05
C HIS A 57 10.91 2.04 19.30
N ASN A 58 11.72 0.99 19.41
CA ASN A 58 11.26 -0.39 19.61
C ASN A 58 10.34 -0.90 18.47
N PHE A 59 10.57 -0.45 17.22
CA PHE A 59 9.88 -0.94 16.05
C PHE A 59 10.82 -1.69 15.09
N ARG A 60 10.30 -2.77 14.51
CA ARG A 60 10.81 -3.37 13.28
C ARG A 60 9.94 -2.91 12.13
N THR A 61 10.53 -2.62 10.99
CA THR A 61 9.79 -2.24 9.79
C THR A 61 10.07 -3.21 8.66
N ILE A 62 9.01 -3.69 8.03
CA ILE A 62 9.04 -4.57 6.86
C ILE A 62 8.23 -3.87 5.76
N ASN A 63 8.91 -3.51 4.66
CA ASN A 63 8.25 -2.88 3.51
C ASN A 63 8.08 -3.90 2.41
N VAL A 64 6.85 -4.22 2.05
CA VAL A 64 6.49 -5.24 1.07
C VAL A 64 6.23 -4.59 -0.29
N ASN A 65 6.84 -5.12 -1.34
CA ASN A 65 6.40 -4.81 -2.69
C ASN A 65 5.14 -5.61 -3.01
N ARG A 66 4.04 -4.91 -3.32
CA ARG A 66 2.78 -5.55 -3.71
C ARG A 66 2.93 -6.29 -5.04
N LYS A 67 1.97 -7.14 -5.39
CA LYS A 67 1.98 -7.84 -6.70
C LYS A 67 2.17 -6.85 -7.85
N ASP A 68 2.75 -7.28 -8.93
CA ASP A 68 3.22 -6.54 -10.12
C ASP A 68 4.50 -5.71 -9.91
N TYR A 69 4.77 -5.28 -8.69
CA TYR A 69 5.97 -4.47 -8.39
C TYR A 69 7.26 -5.31 -8.36
N PRO A 70 8.43 -4.68 -8.51
CA PRO A 70 9.71 -5.38 -8.68
C PRO A 70 9.98 -6.43 -7.61
N GLY A 71 10.37 -7.63 -8.03
CA GLY A 71 10.68 -8.76 -7.16
C GLY A 71 9.46 -9.53 -6.63
N SER A 72 8.25 -9.05 -6.87
CA SER A 72 7.02 -9.73 -6.49
C SER A 72 6.31 -10.38 -7.69
N THR A 73 5.54 -11.42 -7.41
CA THR A 73 4.73 -12.12 -8.42
C THR A 73 3.80 -11.14 -9.14
N LYS A 74 3.73 -11.26 -10.46
CA LYS A 74 2.79 -10.49 -11.29
C LYS A 74 1.37 -11.05 -11.18
N TYR A 75 0.37 -10.19 -11.35
CA TYR A 75 -1.00 -10.67 -11.53
C TYR A 75 -1.10 -11.51 -12.80
N ALA A 76 -1.85 -12.61 -12.74
CA ALA A 76 -2.22 -13.36 -13.92
C ALA A 76 -3.27 -12.59 -14.76
N ASP A 77 -3.38 -12.90 -16.04
CA ASP A 77 -4.34 -12.23 -16.93
C ASP A 77 -5.78 -12.38 -16.45
N ALA A 78 -6.13 -13.55 -15.86
CA ALA A 78 -7.44 -13.78 -15.27
C ALA A 78 -7.69 -12.87 -14.05
N GLU A 79 -6.67 -12.60 -13.21
CA GLU A 79 -6.79 -11.68 -12.08
C GLU A 79 -7.00 -10.25 -12.56
N LEU A 80 -6.30 -9.83 -13.61
CA LEU A 80 -6.47 -8.52 -14.21
C LEU A 80 -7.83 -8.35 -14.89
N GLU A 81 -8.36 -9.42 -15.47
CA GLU A 81 -9.71 -9.42 -16.04
C GLU A 81 -10.77 -9.29 -14.94
N ASP A 82 -10.59 -9.97 -13.79
CA ASP A 82 -11.44 -9.80 -12.61
C ASP A 82 -11.38 -8.37 -12.09
N LEU A 83 -10.18 -7.78 -12.02
CA LEU A 83 -9.98 -6.39 -11.63
C LEU A 83 -10.70 -5.41 -12.57
N LYS A 84 -10.54 -5.57 -13.88
CA LYS A 84 -11.19 -4.70 -14.89
C LYS A 84 -12.70 -4.74 -14.82
N ASN A 85 -13.26 -5.90 -14.49
CA ASN A 85 -14.70 -6.09 -14.38
C ASN A 85 -15.25 -5.80 -12.98
N GLY A 86 -14.45 -5.28 -12.06
CA GLY A 86 -14.86 -4.96 -10.68
C GLY A 86 -15.36 -6.17 -9.90
N ARG A 87 -14.80 -7.37 -10.17
CA ARG A 87 -15.24 -8.60 -9.51
C ARG A 87 -14.65 -8.73 -8.11
N LEU A 88 -15.49 -8.99 -7.11
CA LEU A 88 -15.10 -9.13 -5.70
C LEU A 88 -13.99 -10.16 -5.48
N ILE A 89 -13.95 -11.23 -6.26
CA ILE A 89 -12.92 -12.27 -6.18
C ILE A 89 -11.48 -11.72 -6.27
N PHE A 90 -11.27 -10.57 -6.93
CA PHE A 90 -9.97 -9.92 -6.97
C PHE A 90 -9.52 -9.48 -5.56
N LEU A 91 -10.41 -8.86 -4.79
CA LEU A 91 -10.13 -8.46 -3.40
C LEU A 91 -10.05 -9.67 -2.47
N GLU A 92 -10.87 -10.69 -2.69
CA GLU A 92 -10.81 -11.92 -1.91
C GLU A 92 -9.43 -12.59 -2.02
N ARG A 93 -8.85 -12.63 -3.22
CA ARG A 93 -7.47 -13.11 -3.42
C ARG A 93 -6.44 -12.25 -2.70
N LEU A 94 -6.61 -10.91 -2.69
CA LEU A 94 -5.74 -10.03 -1.91
C LEU A 94 -5.85 -10.28 -0.41
N GLY A 95 -7.06 -10.50 0.11
CA GLY A 95 -7.26 -10.84 1.52
C GLY A 95 -6.55 -12.13 1.92
N THR A 96 -6.69 -13.17 1.09
CA THR A 96 -5.98 -14.45 1.26
C THR A 96 -4.46 -14.26 1.23
N LEU A 97 -3.96 -13.48 0.27
CA LEU A 97 -2.53 -13.16 0.13
C LEU A 97 -1.98 -12.48 1.38
N VAL A 98 -2.71 -11.50 1.94
CA VAL A 98 -2.32 -10.79 3.16
C VAL A 98 -2.31 -11.72 4.36
N ALA A 99 -3.29 -12.65 4.47
CA ALA A 99 -3.30 -13.65 5.54
C ALA A 99 -2.06 -14.55 5.49
N TYR A 100 -1.72 -15.09 4.33
CA TYR A 100 -0.50 -15.89 4.15
C TYR A 100 0.78 -15.11 4.45
N LEU A 101 0.83 -13.83 4.08
CA LEU A 101 2.00 -12.99 4.32
C LEU A 101 2.19 -12.71 5.82
N ILE A 102 1.13 -12.44 6.55
CA ILE A 102 1.19 -12.26 8.01
C ILE A 102 1.63 -13.56 8.67
N ASP A 103 1.04 -14.69 8.29
CA ASP A 103 1.44 -16.01 8.79
C ASP A 103 2.92 -16.31 8.51
N TYR A 104 3.41 -16.02 7.29
CA TYR A 104 4.81 -16.15 6.94
C TYR A 104 5.73 -15.41 7.95
N PHE A 105 5.42 -14.16 8.29
CA PHE A 105 6.24 -13.40 9.23
C PHE A 105 6.08 -13.87 10.68
N ILE A 106 4.94 -14.46 11.05
CA ILE A 106 4.76 -15.11 12.35
C ILE A 106 5.65 -16.34 12.46
N GLN A 107 5.70 -17.18 11.43
CA GLN A 107 6.43 -18.44 11.44
C GLN A 107 7.96 -18.23 11.29
N GLU A 108 8.35 -17.39 10.34
CA GLU A 108 9.76 -17.26 9.93
C GLU A 108 10.42 -15.98 10.47
N GLY A 109 9.62 -15.02 10.90
CA GLY A 109 10.10 -13.66 11.18
C GLY A 109 10.55 -13.39 12.61
N ASN A 110 10.44 -14.34 13.55
CA ASN A 110 10.73 -14.12 14.97
C ASN A 110 9.98 -12.91 15.57
N VAL A 111 8.74 -12.70 15.18
CA VAL A 111 7.91 -11.60 15.68
C VAL A 111 7.46 -11.90 17.11
N PRO A 112 7.61 -10.99 18.08
CA PRO A 112 7.05 -11.14 19.41
C PRO A 112 5.52 -11.23 19.36
N LYS A 113 4.90 -12.02 20.24
CA LYS A 113 3.45 -11.98 20.43
C LYS A 113 3.00 -10.63 20.98
N VAL A 114 1.76 -10.29 20.73
CA VAL A 114 1.10 -9.17 21.40
C VAL A 114 1.07 -9.43 22.90
N ASN A 115 1.49 -8.48 23.72
CA ASN A 115 1.43 -8.60 25.18
C ASN A 115 -0.01 -8.49 25.71
N GLY A 116 -0.20 -8.81 26.98
CA GLY A 116 -1.55 -8.96 27.56
C GLY A 116 -2.40 -7.69 27.55
N ASP A 117 -1.79 -6.51 27.62
CA ASP A 117 -2.48 -5.20 27.56
C ASP A 117 -2.48 -4.59 26.14
N ARG A 118 -1.95 -5.32 25.16
CA ARG A 118 -1.81 -4.92 23.74
C ARG A 118 -0.99 -3.64 23.49
N SER A 119 -0.12 -3.28 24.42
CA SER A 119 0.72 -2.07 24.29
C SER A 119 2.01 -2.31 23.50
N ALA A 120 2.48 -3.57 23.40
CA ALA A 120 3.75 -3.93 22.76
C ALA A 120 3.66 -5.30 22.06
N GLY A 121 4.68 -5.61 21.28
CA GLY A 121 4.75 -6.82 20.47
C GLY A 121 3.87 -6.80 19.25
N GLY A 122 3.76 -7.92 18.59
CA GLY A 122 2.88 -8.17 17.46
C GLY A 122 3.28 -7.51 16.16
N ILE A 123 2.37 -7.69 15.20
CA ILE A 123 2.40 -7.09 13.85
C ILE A 123 1.33 -6.01 13.79
N VAL A 124 1.68 -4.88 13.22
CA VAL A 124 0.75 -3.81 12.84
C VAL A 124 0.81 -3.66 11.32
N PRO A 125 -0.16 -4.21 10.57
CA PRO A 125 -0.28 -3.93 9.15
C PRO A 125 -0.53 -2.44 8.91
N VAL A 126 0.23 -1.86 8.00
CA VAL A 126 0.15 -0.45 7.63
C VAL A 126 -0.20 -0.35 6.15
N GLY A 127 -1.34 0.22 5.82
CA GLY A 127 -1.72 0.52 4.45
C GLY A 127 -1.46 2.00 4.14
N TRP A 128 -0.54 2.28 3.22
CA TRP A 128 -0.33 3.64 2.73
C TRP A 128 -1.07 3.86 1.42
N SER A 129 -1.88 4.92 1.36
CA SER A 129 -2.64 5.27 0.17
C SER A 129 -3.44 4.05 -0.35
N MET A 130 -3.34 3.67 -1.62
CA MET A 130 -3.98 2.46 -2.19
C MET A 130 -3.46 1.14 -1.60
N GLY A 131 -2.33 1.13 -0.91
CA GLY A 131 -1.91 -0.02 -0.10
C GLY A 131 -2.91 -0.38 1.00
N THR A 132 -3.72 0.60 1.42
CA THR A 132 -4.85 0.40 2.34
C THR A 132 -5.88 -0.59 1.78
N ALA A 133 -6.24 -0.49 0.50
CA ALA A 133 -7.19 -1.42 -0.11
C ALA A 133 -6.65 -2.86 -0.13
N THR A 134 -5.34 -3.03 -0.40
CA THR A 134 -4.68 -4.35 -0.33
C THR A 134 -4.73 -4.91 1.09
N MET A 135 -4.32 -4.12 2.08
CA MET A 135 -4.25 -4.55 3.48
C MET A 135 -5.64 -4.80 4.06
N MET A 136 -6.60 -3.90 3.82
CA MET A 136 -7.96 -4.01 4.35
C MET A 136 -8.76 -5.18 3.76
N ALA A 137 -8.38 -5.70 2.61
CA ALA A 137 -9.05 -6.85 1.99
C ALA A 137 -9.18 -8.05 2.94
N LEU A 138 -8.14 -8.34 3.74
CA LEU A 138 -8.19 -9.40 4.76
C LEU A 138 -9.26 -9.15 5.82
N PHE A 139 -9.41 -7.91 6.26
CA PHE A 139 -10.27 -7.55 7.39
C PHE A 139 -11.73 -7.33 6.97
N SER A 140 -12.02 -7.33 5.66
CA SER A 140 -13.37 -7.20 5.12
C SER A 140 -14.23 -8.44 5.37
N ASN A 141 -13.62 -9.63 5.35
CA ASN A 141 -14.33 -10.90 5.50
C ASN A 141 -13.45 -11.97 6.18
N PRO A 142 -13.79 -12.42 7.39
CA PRO A 142 -13.04 -13.47 8.09
C PRO A 142 -12.94 -14.81 7.35
N ALA A 143 -13.83 -15.06 6.38
CA ALA A 143 -13.78 -16.28 5.55
C ALA A 143 -12.60 -16.29 4.55
N LEU A 144 -11.93 -15.14 4.35
CA LEU A 144 -10.75 -15.02 3.49
C LEU A 144 -9.48 -15.57 4.14
N ILE A 145 -9.50 -15.83 5.46
CA ILE A 145 -8.40 -16.48 6.13
C ILE A 145 -8.36 -17.94 5.67
N PRO A 146 -7.28 -18.38 5.00
CA PRO A 146 -7.14 -19.75 4.57
C PRO A 146 -7.22 -20.73 5.75
N LYS A 147 -7.71 -21.95 5.50
CA LYS A 147 -7.87 -22.98 6.56
C LYS A 147 -6.54 -23.38 7.19
N GLU A 148 -5.46 -23.23 6.43
CA GLU A 148 -4.09 -23.51 6.86
C GLU A 148 -3.55 -22.45 7.82
N VAL A 149 -4.13 -21.24 7.79
CA VAL A 149 -3.75 -20.12 8.66
C VAL A 149 -4.67 -20.11 9.88
N SER A 150 -4.09 -20.26 11.06
CA SER A 150 -4.87 -20.23 12.30
C SER A 150 -5.36 -18.82 12.61
N ARG A 151 -6.68 -18.64 12.71
CA ARG A 151 -7.27 -17.37 13.16
C ARG A 151 -6.78 -16.97 14.55
N ASP A 152 -6.76 -17.93 15.49
CA ASP A 152 -6.30 -17.70 16.86
C ASP A 152 -4.84 -17.24 16.87
N LEU A 153 -4.02 -17.73 15.92
CA LEU A 153 -2.64 -17.30 15.75
C LEU A 153 -2.60 -15.85 15.28
N LEU A 154 -3.38 -15.49 14.26
CA LEU A 154 -3.46 -14.10 13.80
C LEU A 154 -3.89 -13.15 14.93
N GLU A 155 -4.89 -13.53 15.73
CA GLU A 155 -5.36 -12.73 16.88
C GLU A 155 -4.29 -12.51 17.95
N GLN A 156 -3.38 -13.48 18.13
CA GLN A 156 -2.26 -13.37 19.07
C GLN A 156 -1.14 -12.46 18.57
N TYR A 157 -1.05 -12.24 17.26
CA TYR A 157 0.05 -11.50 16.66
C TYR A 157 -0.36 -10.19 15.99
N VAL A 158 -1.55 -10.07 15.43
CA VAL A 158 -2.03 -8.80 14.85
C VAL A 158 -2.54 -7.91 15.97
N ARG A 159 -1.81 -6.84 16.25
CA ARG A 159 -2.11 -5.94 17.36
C ARG A 159 -3.12 -4.86 17.00
N ASP A 160 -2.86 -4.14 15.93
CA ASP A 160 -3.63 -3.01 15.41
C ASP A 160 -3.50 -2.96 13.89
N ILE A 161 -4.19 -2.03 13.26
CA ILE A 161 -4.00 -1.65 11.85
C ILE A 161 -3.78 -0.14 11.75
N ILE A 162 -2.94 0.29 10.82
CA ILE A 162 -2.72 1.71 10.53
C ILE A 162 -3.15 2.01 9.10
N LEU A 163 -4.06 2.96 8.95
CA LEU A 163 -4.50 3.52 7.68
C LEU A 163 -3.77 4.86 7.51
N TYR A 164 -2.75 4.87 6.65
CA TYR A 164 -1.93 6.07 6.43
C TYR A 164 -2.30 6.72 5.11
N ASP A 165 -2.89 7.91 5.19
CA ASP A 165 -3.33 8.73 4.06
C ASP A 165 -4.14 7.91 3.01
N PRO A 166 -5.20 7.19 3.44
CA PRO A 166 -5.98 6.37 2.54
C PRO A 166 -6.88 7.23 1.65
N PRO A 167 -6.90 7.02 0.33
CA PRO A 167 -7.89 7.68 -0.51
C PRO A 167 -9.29 7.10 -0.24
N HIS A 168 -10.34 7.90 -0.45
CA HIS A 168 -11.73 7.46 -0.33
C HIS A 168 -12.03 6.18 -1.14
N LEU A 169 -11.33 6.01 -2.25
CA LEU A 169 -11.40 4.82 -3.11
C LEU A 169 -11.04 3.53 -2.37
N SER A 170 -10.14 3.59 -1.39
CA SER A 170 -9.75 2.40 -0.58
C SER A 170 -10.90 1.86 0.26
N PHE A 171 -12.01 2.59 0.38
CA PHE A 171 -13.21 2.21 1.12
C PHE A 171 -14.45 2.08 0.23
N GLY A 172 -14.29 2.15 -1.08
CA GLY A 172 -15.41 2.06 -2.02
C GLY A 172 -16.32 3.30 -2.05
N TYR A 173 -15.87 4.44 -1.52
CA TYR A 173 -16.66 5.65 -1.54
C TYR A 173 -16.48 6.42 -2.85
N GLU A 174 -17.58 6.92 -3.38
CA GLU A 174 -17.57 7.91 -4.46
C GLU A 174 -17.21 9.29 -3.91
N VAL A 175 -16.67 10.14 -4.77
CA VAL A 175 -16.49 11.56 -4.47
C VAL A 175 -17.86 12.17 -4.21
N PRO A 176 -18.09 12.89 -3.09
CA PRO A 176 -19.37 13.54 -2.82
C PRO A 176 -19.78 14.46 -3.96
N LYS A 177 -21.07 14.47 -4.30
CA LYS A 177 -21.62 15.33 -5.35
C LYS A 177 -21.33 16.80 -5.02
N GLY A 178 -20.83 17.54 -6.00
CA GLY A 178 -20.48 18.96 -5.82
C GLY A 178 -19.02 19.22 -5.44
N HIS A 179 -18.25 18.18 -5.09
CA HIS A 179 -16.81 18.32 -4.90
C HIS A 179 -16.10 18.19 -6.25
N ASN A 180 -15.47 19.26 -6.68
CA ASN A 180 -14.68 19.28 -7.92
C ASN A 180 -13.22 18.90 -7.63
N THR A 181 -13.00 17.63 -7.29
CA THR A 181 -11.64 17.11 -7.12
C THR A 181 -11.11 16.60 -8.46
N TYR A 182 -9.93 17.06 -8.85
CA TYR A 182 -9.24 16.51 -10.01
C TYR A 182 -8.72 15.10 -9.72
N VAL A 183 -8.97 14.18 -10.64
CA VAL A 183 -8.55 12.79 -10.53
C VAL A 183 -7.84 12.39 -11.83
N PRO A 184 -6.50 12.19 -11.81
CA PRO A 184 -5.71 11.98 -13.04
C PRO A 184 -6.15 10.77 -13.87
N TRP A 185 -6.59 9.68 -13.25
CA TRP A 185 -7.01 8.45 -13.98
C TRP A 185 -8.36 8.56 -14.68
N THR A 186 -9.15 9.57 -14.35
CA THR A 186 -10.40 9.89 -15.06
C THR A 186 -10.28 11.14 -15.95
N ASP A 187 -9.08 11.71 -16.06
CA ASP A 187 -8.85 12.90 -16.90
C ASP A 187 -9.11 12.57 -18.39
N PRO A 188 -10.09 13.22 -19.02
CA PRO A 188 -10.41 12.97 -20.43
C PRO A 188 -9.31 13.38 -21.41
N ASP A 189 -8.36 14.23 -20.97
CA ASP A 189 -7.23 14.66 -21.78
C ASP A 189 -6.14 13.58 -21.85
N CYS A 190 -6.09 12.65 -20.88
CA CYS A 190 -5.19 11.51 -20.86
C CYS A 190 -5.78 10.33 -21.63
N LYS A 191 -5.23 10.00 -22.80
CA LYS A 191 -5.76 8.97 -23.71
C LYS A 191 -5.15 7.58 -23.44
N THR A 192 -3.91 7.53 -22.93
CA THR A 192 -3.19 6.28 -22.66
C THR A 192 -2.96 6.06 -21.15
N GLY A 193 -2.60 4.83 -20.78
CA GLY A 193 -2.20 4.52 -19.41
C GLY A 193 -0.95 5.29 -18.98
N GLU A 194 0.02 5.43 -19.89
CA GLU A 194 1.25 6.17 -19.67
C GLU A 194 1.00 7.66 -19.43
N GLU A 195 0.07 8.27 -20.17
CA GLU A 195 -0.34 9.66 -19.97
C GLU A 195 -0.99 9.84 -18.60
N ARG A 196 -1.88 8.93 -18.21
CA ARG A 196 -2.50 8.94 -16.88
C ARG A 196 -1.47 8.75 -15.78
N TYR A 197 -0.53 7.81 -15.96
CA TYR A 197 0.57 7.59 -15.02
C TYR A 197 1.42 8.86 -14.83
N LYS A 198 1.81 9.50 -15.91
CA LYS A 198 2.56 10.77 -15.89
C LYS A 198 1.75 11.88 -15.21
N ALA A 199 0.47 11.95 -15.52
CA ALA A 199 -0.45 12.90 -14.89
C ALA A 199 -0.57 12.66 -13.37
N PHE A 200 -0.72 11.40 -12.96
CA PHE A 200 -0.79 11.00 -11.56
C PHE A 200 0.49 11.38 -10.80
N ASN A 201 1.65 11.02 -11.32
CA ASN A 201 2.92 11.30 -10.68
C ASN A 201 3.16 12.81 -10.49
N GLY A 202 2.86 13.60 -11.50
CA GLY A 202 2.94 15.07 -11.39
C GLY A 202 1.96 15.64 -10.39
N TRP A 203 0.73 15.10 -10.32
CA TRP A 203 -0.31 15.55 -9.41
C TRP A 203 -0.02 15.16 -7.96
N VAL A 204 0.29 13.90 -7.68
CA VAL A 204 0.47 13.40 -6.31
C VAL A 204 1.69 13.98 -5.61
N SER A 205 2.66 14.50 -6.36
CA SER A 205 3.87 15.12 -5.82
C SER A 205 3.89 16.63 -5.89
N SER A 206 2.80 17.25 -6.42
CA SER A 206 2.67 18.70 -6.51
C SER A 206 2.25 19.33 -5.19
N TYR A 207 2.60 20.60 -5.06
CA TYR A 207 2.07 21.49 -4.03
C TYR A 207 1.04 22.40 -4.69
N PHE A 208 -0.09 22.61 -4.01
CA PHE A 208 -1.17 23.46 -4.49
C PHE A 208 -1.14 24.77 -3.76
N ASP A 209 -1.41 25.88 -4.50
CA ASP A 209 -1.45 27.21 -3.91
C ASP A 209 -2.75 27.36 -3.11
N GLU A 210 -2.62 27.56 -1.82
CA GLU A 210 -3.74 27.85 -0.94
C GLU A 210 -4.07 29.34 -0.99
N PRO A 211 -5.35 29.72 -1.18
CA PRO A 211 -5.76 31.12 -1.12
C PRO A 211 -5.50 31.75 0.25
N ASP A 212 -5.23 33.04 0.31
CA ASP A 212 -5.09 33.76 1.57
C ASP A 212 -6.32 33.56 2.47
N GLY A 213 -6.07 33.15 3.72
CA GLY A 213 -7.15 32.86 4.68
C GLY A 213 -7.90 31.55 4.40
N TRP A 214 -7.31 30.62 3.65
CA TRP A 214 -7.91 29.33 3.34
C TRP A 214 -8.31 28.56 4.62
N ALA A 215 -9.57 28.17 4.69
CA ALA A 215 -10.17 27.49 5.84
C ALA A 215 -10.28 25.96 5.65
N GLY A 216 -9.55 25.38 4.69
CA GLY A 216 -9.59 23.93 4.41
C GLY A 216 -10.61 23.52 3.36
N ASP A 217 -11.22 24.45 2.63
CA ASP A 217 -12.15 24.12 1.53
C ASP A 217 -11.37 23.66 0.29
N ILE A 218 -11.39 22.36 0.03
CA ILE A 218 -10.71 21.73 -1.11
C ILE A 218 -11.22 22.27 -2.45
N SER A 219 -12.50 22.72 -2.53
CA SER A 219 -13.07 23.25 -3.76
C SER A 219 -12.42 24.57 -4.21
N ALA A 220 -11.74 25.28 -3.30
CA ALA A 220 -10.99 26.49 -3.58
C ALA A 220 -9.59 26.22 -4.22
N LEU A 221 -9.12 24.97 -4.22
CA LEU A 221 -7.84 24.58 -4.79
C LEU A 221 -7.98 24.18 -6.26
N ASP A 222 -7.14 24.74 -7.13
CA ASP A 222 -7.00 24.25 -8.51
C ASP A 222 -6.05 23.04 -8.54
N MET A 223 -6.59 21.84 -8.30
CA MET A 223 -5.80 20.60 -8.28
C MET A 223 -5.30 20.16 -9.69
N ARG A 224 -5.69 20.81 -10.77
CA ARG A 224 -5.10 20.62 -12.10
C ARG A 224 -3.82 21.43 -12.29
N LYS A 225 -3.69 22.52 -11.56
CA LYS A 225 -2.53 23.40 -11.62
C LYS A 225 -1.33 22.72 -10.94
N ARG A 226 -0.38 22.27 -11.73
CA ARG A 226 0.85 21.68 -11.25
C ARG A 226 1.90 22.76 -11.04
N THR A 227 2.60 22.67 -9.92
CA THR A 227 3.69 23.60 -9.63
C THR A 227 5.02 23.01 -10.14
N GLU A 228 5.96 23.88 -10.53
CA GLU A 228 7.33 23.46 -10.85
C GLU A 228 8.05 22.84 -9.63
N ARG A 229 7.55 23.12 -8.42
CA ARG A 229 8.08 22.59 -7.15
C ARG A 229 7.59 21.18 -6.82
N ALA A 230 6.91 20.47 -7.74
CA ALA A 230 6.54 19.08 -7.50
C ALA A 230 7.77 18.25 -7.09
N THR A 231 7.66 17.49 -6.02
CA THR A 231 8.78 16.73 -5.43
C THR A 231 9.49 15.86 -6.46
N MET A 232 8.75 15.21 -7.36
CA MET A 232 9.33 14.35 -8.39
C MET A 232 10.20 15.12 -9.39
N ASN A 233 10.00 16.42 -9.57
CA ASN A 233 10.84 17.23 -10.45
C ASN A 233 12.26 17.44 -9.91
N SER A 234 12.48 17.18 -8.61
CA SER A 234 13.81 17.23 -7.98
C SER A 234 14.58 15.92 -8.05
N TRP A 235 13.96 14.82 -8.53
CA TRP A 235 14.58 13.50 -8.58
C TRP A 235 15.29 13.26 -9.90
N THR A 236 16.42 12.58 -9.82
CA THR A 236 17.13 12.08 -11.03
C THR A 236 16.36 10.92 -11.67
N SER A 237 16.71 10.60 -12.91
CA SER A 237 16.13 9.43 -13.61
C SER A 237 16.43 8.12 -12.86
N GLU A 238 17.61 7.99 -12.24
CA GLU A 238 18.01 6.85 -11.45
C GLU A 238 17.20 6.73 -10.17
N GLU A 239 16.92 7.86 -9.49
CA GLU A 239 16.05 7.89 -8.32
C GLU A 239 14.62 7.49 -8.68
N MET A 240 14.09 8.05 -9.76
CA MET A 240 12.77 7.67 -10.28
C MET A 240 12.68 6.17 -10.58
N ALA A 241 13.66 5.63 -11.30
CA ALA A 241 13.70 4.21 -11.67
C ALA A 241 13.83 3.29 -10.45
N ALA A 242 14.44 3.78 -9.36
CA ALA A 242 14.64 2.99 -8.15
C ALA A 242 13.40 2.90 -7.24
N ILE A 243 12.42 3.78 -7.41
CA ILE A 243 11.28 3.91 -6.49
C ILE A 243 9.92 3.89 -7.18
N CYS A 244 9.87 4.09 -8.50
CA CYS A 244 8.64 4.10 -9.28
C CYS A 244 8.63 2.94 -10.27
N ASP A 245 7.46 2.33 -10.47
CA ASP A 245 7.25 1.32 -11.50
C ASP A 245 6.05 1.68 -12.38
N ALA A 246 6.35 2.16 -13.60
CA ALA A 246 5.32 2.54 -14.57
C ALA A 246 4.53 1.33 -15.08
N GLN A 247 5.16 0.16 -15.21
CA GLN A 247 4.48 -1.04 -15.71
C GLN A 247 3.45 -1.54 -14.71
N ALA A 248 3.81 -1.65 -13.43
CA ALA A 248 2.88 -2.02 -12.38
C ALA A 248 1.74 -1.00 -12.25
N ALA A 249 2.08 0.29 -12.30
CA ALA A 249 1.09 1.36 -12.21
C ALA A 249 0.05 1.29 -13.34
N VAL A 250 0.47 1.15 -14.60
CA VAL A 250 -0.43 1.09 -15.76
C VAL A 250 -1.21 -0.22 -15.79
N ARG A 251 -0.56 -1.34 -15.44
CA ARG A 251 -1.12 -2.67 -15.59
C ARG A 251 -2.20 -2.99 -14.55
N SER A 252 -2.01 -2.62 -13.29
CA SER A 252 -2.90 -2.98 -12.18
C SER A 252 -3.36 -1.81 -11.33
N GLU A 253 -2.50 -0.83 -11.00
CA GLU A 253 -2.86 0.25 -10.08
C GLU A 253 -3.91 1.21 -10.66
N LEU A 254 -3.72 1.71 -11.88
CA LEU A 254 -4.71 2.58 -12.51
C LEU A 254 -6.07 1.87 -12.69
N PRO A 255 -6.13 0.61 -13.16
CA PRO A 255 -7.37 -0.17 -13.15
C PRO A 255 -7.96 -0.35 -11.75
N MET A 256 -7.14 -0.56 -10.72
CA MET A 256 -7.61 -0.68 -9.34
C MET A 256 -8.24 0.63 -8.84
N CYS A 257 -7.60 1.76 -9.07
CA CYS A 257 -8.14 3.08 -8.75
C CYS A 257 -9.47 3.35 -9.48
N ALA A 258 -9.55 2.98 -10.75
CA ALA A 258 -10.76 3.22 -11.56
C ALA A 258 -11.95 2.35 -11.14
N ASN A 259 -11.70 1.15 -10.61
CA ASN A 259 -12.74 0.16 -10.29
C ASN A 259 -12.97 -0.05 -8.78
N SER A 260 -12.25 0.64 -7.89
CA SER A 260 -12.34 0.43 -6.44
C SER A 260 -13.74 0.62 -5.89
N VAL A 261 -14.50 1.58 -6.42
CA VAL A 261 -15.89 1.81 -6.00
C VAL A 261 -16.76 0.57 -6.25
N TYR A 262 -16.58 -0.10 -7.39
CA TYR A 262 -17.32 -1.33 -7.73
C TYR A 262 -16.83 -2.53 -6.93
N LEU A 263 -15.54 -2.62 -6.67
CA LEU A 263 -14.92 -3.72 -5.93
C LEU A 263 -15.31 -3.71 -4.44
N LEU A 264 -15.48 -2.55 -3.85
CA LEU A 264 -15.64 -2.36 -2.39
C LEU A 264 -17.09 -2.00 -1.98
N ALA A 265 -17.99 -1.78 -2.95
CA ALA A 265 -19.40 -1.45 -2.69
C ALA A 265 -20.28 -2.69 -2.42
N HIS A 266 -19.72 -3.88 -2.45
CA HIS A 266 -20.39 -5.17 -2.22
C HIS A 266 -19.71 -5.94 -1.09
#